data_8ac193cd706230c9ccf2d28b0f9223ca
#
_entry.id   8ac193cd706230c9ccf2d28b0f9223ca
#
_cell.length_a   1.000
_cell.length_b   1.000
_cell.length_c   1.000
_cell.angle_alpha   90.00
_cell.angle_beta   90.00
_cell.angle_gamma   90.00
#
_symmetry.space_group_name_H-M   'P 1'
#
loop_
_entity.id
_entity.type
_entity.pdbx_description
1 polymer ?
#
loop_
_entity_poly.entity_id
_entity_poly.type
_entity_poly.pdbx_seq_one_letter_code
_entity_poly.pdbx_strand_id
1 'polypeptide(L)'
;NMSQLPGYRTGGTIHLVVNNQIGFTTLPADARSTRYCTDMAKMVDAPIFHVNGEDPLTVIEVAQIALEFRQKFRRDVVIDIYCYRRHGHNETDEPLFTQPDLYSIIKVHPLLSTTFAAQVSALGTVTADEAAGIKAKLLEKLEAAFSEVKKKSESKKKKSEFAGSTAIFQPPYSHEPVNTAITVATLDKVAAAITTVPEKFNVVPKIKRTVVDRRLQVWKDGGPYDWGFAEALAFGSLLLEGTPVRLSGQDSRRGTFSHRNSVLYDEVTRDRYFPLKNISPEQETFCVYNSPLSEYAVLGFDYGYSMDFPSMLCIWEAQFGDFANGAQIIIDQFIASAEAKWRRPSSIVMLLPHGYEGQGPEHSSARLERFLQLCAEDNMQVCNITTPAQYFHVLRRQIHRGYRKPLIIMSPKSLLRSEDAASRVEDFTNARFEEILDDPTIKDPKKVNRVVFCSGKVYYDLVRGREEAKQTAT
;
A
#
# COMPACT_ATOMS: atom_id res chain seq x y z
N ASN A 1 -15.60 -4.15 4.57
CA ASN A 1 -15.79 -3.04 5.53
C ASN A 1 -15.38 -1.67 4.99
N MET A 2 -14.53 -1.60 3.94
CA MET A 2 -13.98 -0.31 3.44
C MET A 2 -14.73 0.28 2.24
N SER A 3 -15.58 -0.48 1.56
CA SER A 3 -16.11 -0.15 0.22
C SER A 3 -16.79 1.21 0.10
N GLN A 4 -17.33 1.77 1.19
CA GLN A 4 -18.03 3.06 1.20
C GLN A 4 -17.31 4.14 2.04
N LEU A 5 -16.18 3.79 2.67
CA LEU A 5 -15.48 4.74 3.53
C LEU A 5 -14.77 5.83 2.72
N PRO A 6 -14.78 7.09 3.20
CA PRO A 6 -13.99 8.15 2.60
C PRO A 6 -12.51 7.78 2.52
N GLY A 7 -11.90 7.94 1.36
CA GLY A 7 -10.50 7.59 1.12
C GLY A 7 -10.25 6.17 0.62
N TYR A 8 -11.30 5.31 0.59
CA TYR A 8 -11.20 3.92 0.11
C TYR A 8 -12.20 3.62 -1.02
N ARG A 9 -12.78 4.64 -1.61
CA ARG A 9 -13.73 4.51 -2.74
C ARG A 9 -12.99 4.27 -4.03
N THR A 10 -13.36 3.19 -4.74
CA THR A 10 -12.82 2.82 -6.06
C THR A 10 -13.80 3.06 -7.21
N GLY A 11 -14.99 3.58 -6.91
CA GLY A 11 -16.07 3.68 -7.89
C GLY A 11 -16.82 2.37 -8.11
N GLY A 12 -16.72 1.46 -7.13
CA GLY A 12 -17.35 0.13 -7.14
C GLY A 12 -16.47 -0.93 -7.84
N THR A 13 -16.56 -2.16 -7.35
CA THR A 13 -15.89 -3.34 -7.89
C THR A 13 -16.92 -4.38 -8.30
N ILE A 14 -16.75 -4.98 -9.47
CA ILE A 14 -17.50 -6.17 -9.85
C ILE A 14 -16.70 -7.38 -9.36
N HIS A 15 -17.26 -8.08 -8.37
CA HIS A 15 -16.67 -9.30 -7.84
C HIS A 15 -17.24 -10.49 -8.60
N LEU A 16 -16.44 -11.10 -9.46
CA LEU A 16 -16.83 -12.27 -10.23
C LEU A 16 -16.34 -13.53 -9.50
N VAL A 17 -17.28 -14.29 -8.95
CA VAL A 17 -17.01 -15.54 -8.26
C VAL A 17 -17.36 -16.70 -9.20
N VAL A 18 -16.34 -17.39 -9.71
CA VAL A 18 -16.50 -18.61 -10.48
C VAL A 18 -16.62 -19.77 -9.49
N ASN A 19 -17.84 -20.03 -9.05
CA ASN A 19 -18.15 -21.04 -8.03
C ASN A 19 -18.22 -22.42 -8.68
N ASN A 20 -17.07 -23.03 -8.87
CA ASN A 20 -16.94 -24.36 -9.49
C ASN A 20 -17.17 -25.54 -8.54
N GLN A 21 -17.64 -25.29 -7.31
CA GLN A 21 -18.07 -26.24 -6.30
C GLN A 21 -16.96 -27.18 -5.78
N ILE A 22 -15.70 -26.98 -6.14
CA ILE A 22 -14.58 -27.78 -5.66
C ILE A 22 -13.59 -26.92 -4.87
N GLY A 23 -13.24 -27.35 -3.66
CA GLY A 23 -12.23 -26.78 -2.78
C GLY A 23 -11.15 -27.82 -2.43
N PHE A 24 -10.58 -28.50 -3.43
CA PHE A 24 -9.77 -29.69 -3.28
C PHE A 24 -10.57 -30.78 -2.57
N THR A 25 -10.23 -31.13 -1.32
CA THR A 25 -10.98 -32.11 -0.50
C THR A 25 -12.00 -31.46 0.42
N THR A 26 -12.04 -30.11 0.52
CA THR A 26 -12.90 -29.38 1.44
C THR A 26 -14.30 -29.23 0.87
N LEU A 27 -15.29 -29.74 1.57
CA LEU A 27 -16.70 -29.61 1.20
C LEU A 27 -17.27 -28.25 1.64
N PRO A 28 -18.35 -27.75 1.00
CA PRO A 28 -18.99 -26.51 1.40
C PRO A 28 -19.38 -26.42 2.88
N ALA A 29 -19.78 -27.52 3.50
CA ALA A 29 -20.13 -27.61 4.91
C ALA A 29 -18.93 -27.40 5.85
N ASP A 30 -17.73 -27.74 5.39
CA ASP A 30 -16.49 -27.53 6.14
C ASP A 30 -15.87 -26.15 5.88
N ALA A 31 -16.23 -25.53 4.75
CA ALA A 31 -15.64 -24.28 4.30
C ALA A 31 -16.34 -23.02 4.83
N ARG A 32 -17.64 -23.08 5.14
CA ARG A 32 -18.42 -21.91 5.54
C ARG A 32 -19.69 -22.27 6.28
N SER A 33 -20.14 -21.35 7.16
CA SER A 33 -21.40 -21.46 7.90
C SER A 33 -22.62 -21.00 7.11
N THR A 34 -22.42 -20.28 6.01
CA THR A 34 -23.50 -19.70 5.20
C THR A 34 -23.82 -20.56 4.00
N ARG A 35 -25.05 -20.44 3.47
CA ARG A 35 -25.48 -21.16 2.26
C ARG A 35 -24.64 -20.79 1.05
N TYR A 36 -24.36 -19.50 0.86
CA TYR A 36 -23.62 -18.98 -0.28
C TYR A 36 -22.26 -18.45 0.15
N CYS A 37 -21.22 -18.70 -0.63
CA CYS A 37 -19.89 -18.16 -0.36
C CYS A 37 -19.84 -16.62 -0.49
N THR A 38 -20.80 -16.03 -1.17
CA THR A 38 -20.95 -14.59 -1.42
C THR A 38 -21.73 -13.85 -0.33
N ASP A 39 -22.25 -14.54 0.70
CA ASP A 39 -23.05 -13.92 1.76
C ASP A 39 -22.31 -12.83 2.53
N MET A 40 -20.96 -12.84 2.52
CA MET A 40 -20.17 -11.76 3.11
C MET A 40 -20.42 -10.38 2.46
N ALA A 41 -20.84 -10.34 1.21
CA ALA A 41 -21.16 -9.10 0.50
C ALA A 41 -22.41 -8.39 1.06
N LYS A 42 -23.25 -9.11 1.78
CA LYS A 42 -24.41 -8.54 2.49
C LYS A 42 -24.03 -7.55 3.59
N MET A 43 -22.82 -7.68 4.16
CA MET A 43 -22.30 -6.74 5.16
C MET A 43 -22.13 -5.31 4.64
N VAL A 44 -22.01 -5.14 3.32
CA VAL A 44 -21.81 -3.84 2.66
C VAL A 44 -22.96 -3.51 1.72
N ASP A 45 -24.10 -4.21 1.83
CA ASP A 45 -25.29 -4.03 0.99
C ASP A 45 -24.99 -4.09 -0.51
N ALA A 46 -24.03 -4.93 -0.91
CA ALA A 46 -23.74 -5.15 -2.32
C ALA A 46 -24.78 -6.11 -2.93
N PRO A 47 -25.38 -5.80 -4.09
CA PRO A 47 -26.21 -6.74 -4.81
C PRO A 47 -25.44 -8.02 -5.15
N ILE A 48 -26.10 -9.17 -5.03
CA ILE A 48 -25.54 -10.48 -5.35
C ILE A 48 -26.44 -11.14 -6.38
N PHE A 49 -25.86 -11.49 -7.52
CA PHE A 49 -26.53 -12.25 -8.56
C PHE A 49 -26.01 -13.69 -8.55
N HIS A 50 -26.90 -14.66 -8.40
CA HIS A 50 -26.59 -16.08 -8.56
C HIS A 50 -27.03 -16.50 -9.96
N VAL A 51 -26.10 -16.97 -10.77
CA VAL A 51 -26.37 -17.34 -12.15
C VAL A 51 -25.80 -18.73 -12.47
N ASN A 52 -26.56 -19.49 -13.26
CA ASN A 52 -26.11 -20.79 -13.75
C ASN A 52 -25.06 -20.61 -14.86
N GLY A 53 -23.84 -21.11 -14.65
CA GLY A 53 -22.75 -21.06 -15.61
C GLY A 53 -23.02 -21.83 -16.90
N GLU A 54 -24.04 -22.70 -16.95
CA GLU A 54 -24.48 -23.39 -18.16
C GLU A 54 -25.52 -22.64 -19.00
N ASP A 55 -25.87 -21.42 -18.56
CA ASP A 55 -26.69 -20.50 -19.33
C ASP A 55 -25.86 -19.25 -19.71
N PRO A 56 -25.11 -19.30 -20.84
CA PRO A 56 -24.26 -18.18 -21.23
C PRO A 56 -25.00 -16.89 -21.51
N LEU A 57 -26.26 -16.94 -21.96
CA LEU A 57 -27.07 -15.75 -22.26
C LEU A 57 -27.41 -15.02 -20.97
N THR A 58 -27.92 -15.73 -19.97
CA THR A 58 -28.19 -15.15 -18.65
C THR A 58 -26.92 -14.66 -17.95
N VAL A 59 -25.77 -15.35 -18.12
CA VAL A 59 -24.48 -14.85 -17.60
C VAL A 59 -24.10 -13.51 -18.20
N ILE A 60 -24.28 -13.34 -19.52
CA ILE A 60 -24.02 -12.06 -20.21
C ILE A 60 -24.99 -10.97 -19.74
N GLU A 61 -26.27 -11.28 -19.63
CA GLU A 61 -27.28 -10.33 -19.15
C GLU A 61 -26.97 -9.84 -17.73
N VAL A 62 -26.67 -10.75 -16.81
CA VAL A 62 -26.29 -10.42 -15.43
C VAL A 62 -25.00 -9.59 -15.40
N ALA A 63 -24.03 -9.90 -16.26
CA ALA A 63 -22.79 -9.12 -16.35
C ALA A 63 -23.06 -7.68 -16.83
N GLN A 64 -23.98 -7.48 -17.77
CA GLN A 64 -24.42 -6.16 -18.24
C GLN A 64 -25.12 -5.39 -17.11
N ILE A 65 -26.07 -6.01 -16.42
CA ILE A 65 -26.78 -5.41 -15.28
C ILE A 65 -25.76 -5.00 -14.19
N ALA A 66 -24.82 -5.87 -13.87
CA ALA A 66 -23.78 -5.58 -12.87
C ALA A 66 -22.89 -4.40 -13.29
N LEU A 67 -22.51 -4.33 -14.56
CA LEU A 67 -21.74 -3.22 -15.11
C LEU A 67 -22.52 -1.90 -15.02
N GLU A 68 -23.77 -1.90 -15.46
CA GLU A 68 -24.65 -0.72 -15.40
C GLU A 68 -24.86 -0.26 -13.94
N PHE A 69 -25.11 -1.20 -13.04
CA PHE A 69 -25.24 -0.91 -11.61
C PHE A 69 -23.97 -0.24 -11.06
N ARG A 70 -22.80 -0.84 -11.32
CA ARG A 70 -21.51 -0.31 -10.90
C ARG A 70 -21.27 1.09 -11.47
N GLN A 71 -21.54 1.31 -12.75
CA GLN A 71 -21.34 2.60 -13.39
C GLN A 71 -22.30 3.68 -12.86
N LYS A 72 -23.56 3.33 -12.66
CA LYS A 72 -24.60 4.27 -12.20
C LYS A 72 -24.44 4.62 -10.72
N PHE A 73 -24.25 3.62 -9.87
CA PHE A 73 -24.26 3.82 -8.42
C PHE A 73 -22.86 3.91 -7.79
N ARG A 74 -21.81 3.56 -8.54
CA ARG A 74 -20.41 3.53 -8.06
C ARG A 74 -20.24 2.71 -6.79
N ARG A 75 -20.93 1.57 -6.73
CA ARG A 75 -20.93 0.62 -5.62
C ARG A 75 -20.52 -0.76 -6.09
N ASP A 76 -20.08 -1.57 -5.13
CA ASP A 76 -19.72 -2.96 -5.37
C ASP A 76 -20.94 -3.79 -5.78
N VAL A 77 -20.70 -4.81 -6.59
CA VAL A 77 -21.69 -5.80 -7.02
C VAL A 77 -21.00 -7.15 -7.16
N VAL A 78 -21.71 -8.21 -6.84
CA VAL A 78 -21.18 -9.58 -6.86
C VAL A 78 -21.96 -10.42 -7.86
N ILE A 79 -21.23 -11.17 -8.69
CA ILE A 79 -21.79 -12.19 -9.57
C ILE A 79 -21.25 -13.55 -9.13
N ASP A 80 -22.11 -14.43 -8.69
CA ASP A 80 -21.80 -15.80 -8.28
C ASP A 80 -22.22 -16.74 -9.42
N ILE A 81 -21.26 -17.17 -10.23
CA ILE A 81 -21.47 -18.09 -11.35
C ILE A 81 -21.34 -19.51 -10.84
N TYR A 82 -22.47 -20.20 -10.68
CA TYR A 82 -22.51 -21.60 -10.36
C TYR A 82 -22.12 -22.47 -11.55
N CYS A 83 -21.02 -23.16 -11.43
CA CYS A 83 -20.49 -24.03 -12.48
C CYS A 83 -19.85 -25.28 -11.86
N TYR A 84 -19.14 -26.07 -12.65
CA TYR A 84 -18.37 -27.20 -12.17
C TYR A 84 -17.00 -27.26 -12.84
N ARG A 85 -16.07 -27.95 -12.20
CA ARG A 85 -14.71 -28.18 -12.71
C ARG A 85 -14.59 -29.63 -13.17
N ARG A 86 -14.61 -29.86 -14.49
CA ARG A 86 -14.71 -31.20 -15.09
C ARG A 86 -13.61 -32.17 -14.66
N HIS A 87 -12.38 -31.69 -14.52
CA HIS A 87 -11.18 -32.51 -14.28
C HIS A 87 -10.63 -32.42 -12.86
N GLY A 88 -11.43 -32.02 -11.88
CA GLY A 88 -11.03 -31.92 -10.48
C GLY A 88 -10.13 -30.74 -10.15
N HIS A 89 -9.48 -30.80 -9.02
CA HIS A 89 -8.67 -29.69 -8.49
C HIS A 89 -7.39 -29.46 -9.33
N ASN A 90 -6.69 -30.54 -9.67
CA ASN A 90 -5.50 -30.52 -10.53
C ASN A 90 -5.36 -31.87 -11.27
N GLU A 91 -4.29 -32.03 -12.06
CA GLU A 91 -4.06 -33.19 -12.92
C GLU A 91 -3.75 -34.49 -12.16
N THR A 92 -3.35 -34.38 -10.88
CA THR A 92 -2.97 -35.53 -10.05
C THR A 92 -4.04 -35.89 -9.02
N ASP A 93 -5.12 -35.12 -8.92
CA ASP A 93 -6.21 -35.35 -7.98
C ASP A 93 -7.31 -36.23 -8.59
N GLU A 94 -7.78 -37.23 -7.82
CA GLU A 94 -8.97 -38.00 -8.16
C GLU A 94 -10.16 -37.54 -7.31
N PRO A 95 -11.00 -36.67 -7.85
CA PRO A 95 -12.07 -36.02 -7.08
C PRO A 95 -13.18 -36.99 -6.62
N LEU A 96 -13.29 -38.17 -7.22
CA LEU A 96 -14.21 -39.23 -6.79
C LEU A 96 -13.92 -39.72 -5.36
N PHE A 97 -12.71 -39.55 -4.86
CA PHE A 97 -12.35 -39.98 -3.51
C PHE A 97 -13.07 -39.18 -2.42
N THR A 98 -13.38 -37.92 -2.66
CA THR A 98 -14.01 -37.04 -1.67
C THR A 98 -15.38 -36.52 -2.10
N GLN A 99 -15.68 -36.53 -3.41
CA GLN A 99 -16.94 -36.00 -3.97
C GLN A 99 -17.54 -36.97 -5.00
N PRO A 100 -17.82 -38.24 -4.62
CA PRO A 100 -18.25 -39.30 -5.56
C PRO A 100 -19.59 -38.95 -6.25
N ASP A 101 -20.56 -38.40 -5.51
CA ASP A 101 -21.87 -38.09 -6.05
C ASP A 101 -21.79 -36.98 -7.13
N LEU A 102 -21.06 -35.89 -6.85
CA LEU A 102 -20.89 -34.80 -7.79
C LEU A 102 -20.14 -35.24 -9.05
N TYR A 103 -19.03 -35.97 -8.90
CA TYR A 103 -18.22 -36.33 -10.05
C TYR A 103 -18.78 -37.53 -10.85
N SER A 104 -19.64 -38.38 -10.27
CA SER A 104 -20.41 -39.35 -11.04
C SER A 104 -21.34 -38.66 -12.05
N ILE A 105 -21.93 -37.53 -11.69
CA ILE A 105 -22.77 -36.72 -12.57
C ILE A 105 -21.90 -35.94 -13.58
N ILE A 106 -20.84 -35.28 -13.14
CA ILE A 106 -19.96 -34.46 -14.01
C ILE A 106 -19.33 -35.33 -15.13
N LYS A 107 -18.95 -36.56 -14.81
CA LYS A 107 -18.29 -37.47 -15.75
C LYS A 107 -19.14 -37.74 -17.00
N VAL A 108 -20.45 -37.83 -16.85
CA VAL A 108 -21.39 -38.15 -17.95
C VAL A 108 -22.06 -36.90 -18.50
N HIS A 109 -21.89 -35.76 -17.85
CA HIS A 109 -22.51 -34.50 -18.28
C HIS A 109 -21.90 -33.98 -19.59
N PRO A 110 -22.69 -33.58 -20.60
CA PRO A 110 -22.17 -33.07 -21.87
C PRO A 110 -21.39 -31.77 -21.69
N LEU A 111 -20.54 -31.43 -22.65
CA LEU A 111 -19.83 -30.16 -22.67
C LEU A 111 -20.81 -28.99 -22.88
N LEU A 112 -20.59 -27.87 -22.18
CA LEU A 112 -21.39 -26.66 -22.34
C LEU A 112 -21.48 -26.20 -23.80
N SER A 113 -20.37 -26.28 -24.55
CA SER A 113 -20.38 -25.92 -25.98
C SER A 113 -21.35 -26.78 -26.82
N THR A 114 -21.58 -28.03 -26.43
CA THR A 114 -22.52 -28.93 -27.11
C THR A 114 -23.94 -28.62 -26.72
N THR A 115 -24.20 -28.47 -25.40
CA THR A 115 -25.59 -28.16 -24.92
C THR A 115 -26.04 -26.79 -25.39
N PHE A 116 -25.18 -25.78 -25.33
CA PHE A 116 -25.50 -24.44 -25.78
C PHE A 116 -25.71 -24.36 -27.30
N ALA A 117 -24.87 -25.03 -28.12
CA ALA A 117 -25.04 -25.11 -29.55
C ALA A 117 -26.41 -25.73 -29.92
N ALA A 118 -26.80 -26.82 -29.23
CA ALA A 118 -28.10 -27.44 -29.43
C ALA A 118 -29.27 -26.50 -29.05
N GLN A 119 -29.13 -25.77 -27.94
CA GLN A 119 -30.11 -24.79 -27.44
C GLN A 119 -30.35 -23.65 -28.45
N VAL A 120 -29.26 -23.00 -28.93
CA VAL A 120 -29.42 -21.87 -29.89
C VAL A 120 -29.89 -22.33 -31.26
N SER A 121 -29.56 -23.57 -31.65
CA SER A 121 -30.10 -24.16 -32.90
C SER A 121 -31.58 -24.45 -32.76
N ALA A 122 -32.05 -24.95 -31.62
CA ALA A 122 -33.47 -25.18 -31.36
C ALA A 122 -34.29 -23.86 -31.34
N LEU A 123 -33.68 -22.75 -30.95
CA LEU A 123 -34.27 -21.41 -31.03
C LEU A 123 -34.23 -20.81 -32.43
N GLY A 124 -33.63 -21.48 -33.41
CA GLY A 124 -33.47 -21.00 -34.78
C GLY A 124 -32.52 -19.83 -34.95
N THR A 125 -31.72 -19.50 -33.94
CA THR A 125 -30.81 -18.36 -33.99
C THR A 125 -29.54 -18.69 -34.78
N VAL A 126 -29.03 -19.93 -34.66
CA VAL A 126 -27.83 -20.43 -35.33
C VAL A 126 -28.08 -21.86 -35.76
N THR A 127 -27.68 -22.22 -36.96
CA THR A 127 -27.77 -23.62 -37.45
C THR A 127 -26.64 -24.47 -36.84
N ALA A 128 -26.83 -25.78 -36.86
CA ALA A 128 -25.79 -26.70 -36.40
C ALA A 128 -24.46 -26.57 -37.18
N ASP A 129 -24.56 -26.33 -38.51
CA ASP A 129 -23.39 -26.14 -39.38
C ASP A 129 -22.67 -24.81 -39.08
N GLU A 130 -23.41 -23.73 -38.82
CA GLU A 130 -22.83 -22.46 -38.41
C GLU A 130 -22.12 -22.58 -37.05
N ALA A 131 -22.71 -23.29 -36.09
CA ALA A 131 -22.06 -23.53 -34.77
C ALA A 131 -20.76 -24.34 -34.92
N ALA A 132 -20.78 -25.38 -35.77
CA ALA A 132 -19.58 -26.15 -36.09
C ALA A 132 -18.51 -25.30 -36.79
N GLY A 133 -18.94 -24.44 -37.73
CA GLY A 133 -18.06 -23.50 -38.43
C GLY A 133 -17.37 -22.47 -37.49
N ILE A 134 -18.08 -21.96 -36.50
CA ILE A 134 -17.52 -21.07 -35.47
C ILE A 134 -16.40 -21.77 -34.69
N LYS A 135 -16.64 -23.02 -34.24
CA LYS A 135 -15.67 -23.82 -33.53
C LYS A 135 -14.41 -24.08 -34.37
N ALA A 136 -14.62 -24.47 -35.66
CA ALA A 136 -13.52 -24.74 -36.58
C ALA A 136 -12.63 -23.50 -36.80
N LYS A 137 -13.23 -22.34 -37.05
CA LYS A 137 -12.50 -21.06 -37.19
C LYS A 137 -11.71 -20.67 -35.93
N LEU A 138 -12.24 -20.93 -34.74
CA LEU A 138 -11.52 -20.66 -33.51
C LEU A 138 -10.29 -21.58 -33.34
N LEU A 139 -10.45 -22.87 -33.60
CA LEU A 139 -9.34 -23.84 -33.56
C LEU A 139 -8.24 -23.48 -34.55
N GLU A 140 -8.61 -23.11 -35.79
CA GLU A 140 -7.65 -22.65 -36.80
C GLU A 140 -6.82 -21.44 -36.31
N LYS A 141 -7.48 -20.44 -35.72
CA LYS A 141 -6.78 -19.28 -35.11
C LYS A 141 -5.82 -19.69 -33.98
N LEU A 142 -6.22 -20.60 -33.12
CA LEU A 142 -5.38 -21.08 -32.02
C LEU A 142 -4.16 -21.87 -32.54
N GLU A 143 -4.36 -22.74 -33.54
CA GLU A 143 -3.26 -23.47 -34.16
C GLU A 143 -2.29 -22.57 -34.92
N ALA A 144 -2.80 -21.55 -35.63
CA ALA A 144 -1.97 -20.56 -36.29
C ALA A 144 -1.10 -19.78 -35.28
N ALA A 145 -1.71 -19.31 -34.19
CA ALA A 145 -0.99 -18.61 -33.11
C ALA A 145 0.04 -19.51 -32.44
N PHE A 146 -0.31 -20.75 -32.13
CA PHE A 146 0.62 -21.75 -31.56
C PHE A 146 1.82 -22.02 -32.48
N SER A 147 1.55 -22.22 -33.78
CA SER A 147 2.59 -22.45 -34.77
C SER A 147 3.54 -21.25 -34.92
N GLU A 148 3.00 -20.02 -34.85
CA GLU A 148 3.81 -18.80 -34.87
C GLU A 148 4.72 -18.70 -33.65
N VAL A 149 4.19 -18.94 -32.45
CA VAL A 149 4.98 -18.94 -31.22
C VAL A 149 6.06 -19.99 -31.26
N LYS A 150 5.76 -21.21 -31.72
CA LYS A 150 6.71 -22.31 -31.86
C LYS A 150 7.87 -21.93 -32.80
N LYS A 151 7.58 -21.38 -33.98
CA LYS A 151 8.59 -20.88 -34.92
C LYS A 151 9.45 -19.78 -34.31
N LYS A 152 8.86 -18.83 -33.56
CA LYS A 152 9.60 -17.76 -32.87
C LYS A 152 10.48 -18.30 -31.76
N SER A 153 10.05 -19.32 -31.01
CA SER A 153 10.84 -19.94 -29.94
C SER A 153 12.04 -20.73 -30.46
N GLU A 154 11.90 -21.41 -31.61
CA GLU A 154 13.00 -22.11 -32.29
C GLU A 154 14.05 -21.16 -32.87
N SER A 155 13.63 -19.95 -33.30
CA SER A 155 14.54 -18.94 -33.86
C SER A 155 15.24 -18.06 -32.82
N LYS A 156 14.76 -18.01 -31.58
CA LYS A 156 15.32 -17.21 -30.49
C LYS A 156 15.84 -18.12 -29.37
N LYS A 157 17.12 -18.51 -29.43
CA LYS A 157 17.88 -18.97 -28.24
C LYS A 157 18.14 -17.86 -27.20
N LYS A 158 17.36 -16.79 -27.18
CA LYS A 158 17.40 -15.78 -26.12
C LYS A 158 16.24 -16.02 -25.17
N LYS A 159 16.56 -16.05 -23.86
CA LYS A 159 15.55 -16.10 -22.78
C LYS A 159 14.39 -15.18 -23.15
N SER A 160 13.21 -15.75 -23.36
CA SER A 160 12.01 -14.94 -23.49
C SER A 160 11.80 -14.26 -22.14
N GLU A 161 12.08 -12.97 -22.06
CA GLU A 161 11.53 -12.19 -20.99
C GLU A 161 10.02 -12.28 -21.12
N PHE A 162 9.41 -12.93 -20.16
CA PHE A 162 7.95 -12.98 -20.04
C PHE A 162 7.49 -11.58 -19.65
N ALA A 163 7.39 -10.70 -20.63
CA ALA A 163 6.79 -9.40 -20.48
C ALA A 163 5.28 -9.57 -20.51
N GLY A 164 4.68 -9.89 -19.37
CA GLY A 164 3.25 -9.67 -19.18
C GLY A 164 2.95 -8.18 -19.42
N SER A 165 1.80 -7.87 -20.01
CA SER A 165 1.40 -6.49 -20.32
C SER A 165 1.36 -5.56 -19.09
N THR A 166 1.45 -6.11 -17.89
CA THR A 166 1.43 -5.39 -16.60
C THR A 166 2.80 -5.28 -15.93
N ALA A 167 3.87 -5.86 -16.52
CA ALA A 167 5.21 -5.77 -15.96
C ALA A 167 5.75 -4.34 -16.08
N ILE A 168 6.26 -3.81 -14.97
CA ILE A 168 6.90 -2.49 -14.92
C ILE A 168 8.40 -2.70 -14.83
N PHE A 169 9.12 -2.26 -15.85
CA PHE A 169 10.58 -2.27 -15.85
C PHE A 169 11.08 -0.98 -15.21
N GLN A 170 11.97 -1.11 -14.25
CA GLN A 170 12.63 0.01 -13.59
C GLN A 170 14.15 -0.20 -13.58
N PRO A 171 14.94 0.87 -13.40
CA PRO A 171 16.39 0.75 -13.21
C PRO A 171 16.70 -0.15 -12.01
N PRO A 172 17.87 -0.79 -11.97
CA PRO A 172 18.31 -1.53 -10.80
C PRO A 172 18.45 -0.60 -9.59
N TYR A 173 18.43 -1.20 -8.40
CA TYR A 173 18.69 -0.47 -7.15
C TYR A 173 20.06 0.20 -7.21
N SER A 174 20.16 1.41 -6.68
CA SER A 174 21.40 2.18 -6.63
C SER A 174 21.53 2.90 -5.28
N HIS A 175 22.75 2.90 -4.75
CA HIS A 175 23.14 3.68 -3.57
C HIS A 175 23.55 5.12 -3.91
N GLU A 176 23.53 5.49 -5.20
CA GLU A 176 23.88 6.84 -5.61
C GLU A 176 23.05 7.89 -4.86
N PRO A 177 23.71 8.93 -4.35
CA PRO A 177 23.05 10.00 -3.63
C PRO A 177 22.00 10.71 -4.48
N VAL A 178 20.88 11.05 -3.87
CA VAL A 178 19.79 11.79 -4.50
C VAL A 178 19.66 13.14 -3.80
N ASN A 179 19.58 14.22 -4.56
CA ASN A 179 19.29 15.54 -4.00
C ASN A 179 17.84 15.58 -3.48
N THR A 180 17.70 15.77 -2.21
CA THR A 180 16.42 15.86 -1.51
C THR A 180 16.29 17.15 -0.71
N ALA A 181 17.27 18.05 -0.82
CA ALA A 181 17.24 19.37 -0.20
C ALA A 181 16.10 20.23 -0.78
N ILE A 182 15.62 21.19 0.01
CA ILE A 182 14.67 22.21 -0.42
C ILE A 182 15.26 23.60 -0.25
N THR A 183 14.71 24.59 -0.94
CA THR A 183 15.10 25.98 -0.72
C THR A 183 14.48 26.51 0.59
N VAL A 184 15.11 27.53 1.19
CA VAL A 184 14.53 28.26 2.33
C VAL A 184 13.15 28.79 1.98
N ALA A 185 12.95 29.32 0.76
CA ALA A 185 11.66 29.81 0.30
C ALA A 185 10.56 28.71 0.29
N THR A 186 10.93 27.48 -0.07
CA THR A 186 10.01 26.33 0.00
C THR A 186 9.69 25.96 1.44
N LEU A 187 10.71 25.95 2.33
CA LEU A 187 10.51 25.74 3.77
C LEU A 187 9.54 26.76 4.33
N ASP A 188 9.79 28.06 4.07
CA ASP A 188 8.98 29.16 4.56
C ASP A 188 7.52 29.08 4.08
N LYS A 189 7.33 28.70 2.81
CA LYS A 189 5.98 28.55 2.23
C LYS A 189 5.18 27.44 2.93
N VAL A 190 5.81 26.31 3.20
CA VAL A 190 5.17 25.20 3.93
C VAL A 190 4.95 25.57 5.40
N ALA A 191 5.95 26.17 6.06
CA ALA A 191 5.87 26.59 7.44
C ALA A 191 4.75 27.62 7.65
N ALA A 192 4.62 28.61 6.78
CA ALA A 192 3.54 29.56 6.80
C ALA A 192 2.17 28.87 6.74
N ALA A 193 1.99 27.91 5.84
CA ALA A 193 0.71 27.20 5.68
C ALA A 193 0.31 26.41 6.94
N ILE A 194 1.27 25.68 7.55
CA ILE A 194 0.96 24.83 8.72
C ILE A 194 0.84 25.62 10.04
N THR A 195 1.17 26.89 10.03
CA THR A 195 1.06 27.81 11.18
C THR A 195 -0.03 28.86 11.01
N THR A 196 -0.68 28.91 9.87
CA THR A 196 -1.79 29.85 9.59
C THR A 196 -3.12 29.10 9.70
N VAL A 197 -4.08 29.74 10.33
CA VAL A 197 -5.45 29.25 10.49
C VAL A 197 -6.40 30.31 9.95
N PRO A 198 -7.49 29.95 9.23
CA PRO A 198 -8.48 30.94 8.76
C PRO A 198 -9.10 31.75 9.92
N GLU A 199 -9.33 33.04 9.72
CA GLU A 199 -9.82 33.95 10.76
C GLU A 199 -11.08 33.46 11.50
N LYS A 200 -12.00 32.84 10.77
CA LYS A 200 -13.30 32.39 11.32
C LYS A 200 -13.23 30.93 11.86
N PHE A 201 -12.05 30.31 11.90
CA PHE A 201 -11.90 28.92 12.34
C PHE A 201 -11.49 28.90 13.82
N ASN A 202 -12.32 28.26 14.64
CA ASN A 202 -12.15 28.20 16.09
C ASN A 202 -11.33 26.98 16.49
N VAL A 203 -10.00 27.08 16.42
CA VAL A 203 -9.10 26.00 16.85
C VAL A 203 -9.21 25.78 18.34
N VAL A 204 -9.33 24.53 18.79
CA VAL A 204 -9.26 24.17 20.20
C VAL A 204 -8.05 24.84 20.86
N PRO A 205 -8.23 25.65 21.95
CA PRO A 205 -7.17 26.48 22.51
C PRO A 205 -5.89 25.75 22.86
N LYS A 206 -6.01 24.51 23.34
CA LYS A 206 -4.84 23.67 23.65
C LYS A 206 -4.06 23.33 22.37
N ILE A 207 -4.72 22.97 21.29
CA ILE A 207 -4.07 22.65 19.99
C ILE A 207 -3.45 23.92 19.40
N LYS A 208 -4.17 25.06 19.45
CA LYS A 208 -3.61 26.34 19.01
C LYS A 208 -2.27 26.60 19.68
N ARG A 209 -2.23 26.58 21.00
CA ARG A 209 -1.01 26.84 21.77
C ARG A 209 0.10 25.83 21.57
N THR A 210 -0.22 24.52 21.65
CA THR A 210 0.82 23.45 21.69
C THR A 210 1.27 22.97 20.32
N VAL A 211 0.55 23.31 19.25
CA VAL A 211 0.88 22.90 17.89
C VAL A 211 1.09 24.12 16.99
N VAL A 212 0.05 24.94 16.80
CA VAL A 212 0.09 26.04 15.81
C VAL A 212 1.08 27.13 16.25
N ASP A 213 0.88 27.68 17.45
CA ASP A 213 1.71 28.78 17.96
C ASP A 213 3.15 28.34 18.25
N ARG A 214 3.32 27.09 18.73
CA ARG A 214 4.67 26.50 18.93
C ARG A 214 5.41 26.35 17.60
N ARG A 215 4.77 25.82 16.56
CA ARG A 215 5.39 25.71 15.22
C ARG A 215 5.70 27.09 14.64
N LEU A 216 4.82 28.06 14.83
CA LEU A 216 5.08 29.43 14.41
C LEU A 216 6.32 30.01 15.09
N GLN A 217 6.48 29.79 16.41
CA GLN A 217 7.65 30.25 17.14
C GLN A 217 8.92 29.56 16.64
N VAL A 218 8.91 28.23 16.53
CA VAL A 218 10.05 27.45 15.99
C VAL A 218 10.48 27.94 14.61
N TRP A 219 9.52 28.21 13.72
CA TRP A 219 9.83 28.74 12.40
C TRP A 219 10.46 30.15 12.47
N LYS A 220 9.90 31.07 13.28
CA LYS A 220 10.44 32.43 13.45
C LYS A 220 11.86 32.43 14.05
N ASP A 221 12.16 31.48 14.93
CA ASP A 221 13.45 31.34 15.56
C ASP A 221 14.48 30.59 14.68
N GLY A 222 14.07 30.06 13.51
CA GLY A 222 14.94 29.30 12.63
C GLY A 222 15.20 27.87 13.10
N GLY A 223 14.33 27.32 13.93
CA GLY A 223 14.45 25.99 14.51
C GLY A 223 14.67 26.03 16.03
N PRO A 224 15.00 24.89 16.67
CA PRO A 224 15.15 23.55 16.07
C PRO A 224 13.80 22.89 15.74
N TYR A 225 13.76 22.19 14.62
CA TYR A 225 12.56 21.55 14.07
C TYR A 225 12.40 20.13 14.59
N ASP A 226 11.25 19.82 15.15
CA ASP A 226 10.91 18.48 15.62
C ASP A 226 10.47 17.54 14.49
N TRP A 227 10.19 16.29 14.83
CA TRP A 227 9.81 15.25 13.89
C TRP A 227 8.51 15.52 13.14
N GLY A 228 7.50 16.03 13.86
CA GLY A 228 6.21 16.36 13.25
C GLY A 228 6.29 17.56 12.29
N PHE A 229 7.19 18.51 12.57
CA PHE A 229 7.47 19.61 11.66
C PHE A 229 8.22 19.11 10.41
N ALA A 230 9.26 18.30 10.59
CA ALA A 230 10.04 17.72 9.48
C ALA A 230 9.16 16.88 8.53
N GLU A 231 8.22 16.12 9.09
CA GLU A 231 7.22 15.40 8.30
C GLU A 231 6.34 16.31 7.47
N ALA A 232 5.85 17.39 8.07
CA ALA A 232 5.02 18.36 7.36
C ALA A 232 5.80 19.09 6.25
N LEU A 233 7.09 19.37 6.48
CA LEU A 233 8.00 19.93 5.45
C LEU A 233 8.19 18.94 4.30
N ALA A 234 8.38 17.65 4.58
CA ALA A 234 8.53 16.62 3.55
C ALA A 234 7.27 16.52 2.68
N PHE A 235 6.11 16.43 3.30
CA PHE A 235 4.85 16.38 2.58
C PHE A 235 4.59 17.65 1.79
N GLY A 236 4.68 18.81 2.44
CA GLY A 236 4.40 20.11 1.82
C GLY A 236 5.32 20.43 0.64
N SER A 237 6.61 20.12 0.76
CA SER A 237 7.56 20.31 -0.35
C SER A 237 7.27 19.41 -1.54
N LEU A 238 6.93 18.14 -1.32
CA LEU A 238 6.54 17.24 -2.39
C LEU A 238 5.26 17.69 -3.11
N LEU A 239 4.26 18.18 -2.34
CA LEU A 239 3.04 18.75 -2.92
C LEU A 239 3.33 19.94 -3.85
N LEU A 240 4.25 20.81 -3.45
CA LEU A 240 4.69 21.96 -4.26
C LEU A 240 5.50 21.55 -5.50
N GLU A 241 6.15 20.40 -5.47
CA GLU A 241 6.92 19.82 -6.57
C GLU A 241 6.06 18.98 -7.54
N GLY A 242 4.75 18.94 -7.36
CA GLY A 242 3.86 18.20 -8.23
C GLY A 242 3.71 16.71 -7.85
N THR A 243 4.05 16.34 -6.61
CA THR A 243 3.90 14.98 -6.09
C THR A 243 2.74 14.91 -5.10
N PRO A 244 1.67 14.16 -5.39
CA PRO A 244 0.59 13.95 -4.43
C PRO A 244 1.05 13.06 -3.27
N VAL A 245 0.44 13.29 -2.09
CA VAL A 245 0.75 12.55 -0.86
C VAL A 245 -0.52 11.94 -0.29
N ARG A 246 -0.48 10.64 -0.04
CA ARG A 246 -1.52 9.89 0.64
C ARG A 246 -0.97 9.25 1.91
N LEU A 247 -1.61 9.52 3.04
CA LEU A 247 -1.33 8.91 4.33
C LEU A 247 -2.61 8.28 4.87
N SER A 248 -2.57 7.01 5.21
CA SER A 248 -3.65 6.34 5.91
C SER A 248 -3.15 5.49 7.08
N GLY A 249 -4.02 5.21 8.00
CA GLY A 249 -3.74 4.44 9.19
C GLY A 249 -4.67 4.84 10.34
N GLN A 250 -4.64 4.10 11.41
CA GLN A 250 -5.43 4.43 12.60
C GLN A 250 -4.88 5.73 13.23
N ASP A 251 -5.77 6.67 13.52
CA ASP A 251 -5.45 7.98 14.13
C ASP A 251 -4.49 8.86 13.33
N SER A 252 -4.22 8.57 12.06
CA SER A 252 -3.17 9.23 11.25
C SER A 252 -3.38 10.73 11.05
N ARG A 253 -4.61 11.24 11.13
CA ARG A 253 -4.86 12.70 11.03
C ARG A 253 -4.19 13.50 12.13
N ARG A 254 -4.16 12.97 13.34
CA ARG A 254 -3.50 13.55 14.52
C ARG A 254 -2.11 12.97 14.72
N GLY A 255 -1.92 11.72 14.36
CA GLY A 255 -0.87 10.83 14.81
C GLY A 255 -1.20 10.23 16.18
N THR A 256 -0.93 8.94 16.38
CA THR A 256 -1.18 8.25 17.67
C THR A 256 -0.55 9.02 18.85
N PHE A 257 0.63 9.56 18.64
CA PHE A 257 1.38 10.33 19.65
C PHE A 257 1.15 11.84 19.60
N SER A 258 0.11 12.31 18.89
CA SER A 258 -0.22 13.75 18.73
C SER A 258 0.92 14.60 18.17
N HIS A 259 1.80 14.05 17.38
CA HIS A 259 2.95 14.75 16.77
C HIS A 259 2.58 15.45 15.46
N ARG A 260 1.68 14.84 14.67
CA ARG A 260 1.35 15.28 13.32
C ARG A 260 0.36 16.43 13.30
N ASN A 261 -0.84 16.24 13.81
CA ASN A 261 -1.94 17.20 13.78
C ASN A 261 -2.13 17.85 12.39
N SER A 262 -2.20 17.01 11.33
CA SER A 262 -2.36 17.47 9.94
C SER A 262 -3.79 17.91 9.62
N VAL A 263 -4.72 17.72 10.54
CA VAL A 263 -6.11 18.17 10.48
C VAL A 263 -6.46 18.88 11.76
N LEU A 264 -6.93 20.12 11.63
CA LEU A 264 -7.47 20.89 12.73
C LEU A 264 -8.99 20.80 12.73
N TYR A 265 -9.59 20.87 13.90
CA TYR A 265 -11.04 20.77 14.09
C TYR A 265 -11.56 22.06 14.72
N ASP A 266 -12.62 22.61 14.12
CA ASP A 266 -13.33 23.76 14.70
C ASP A 266 -14.19 23.29 15.88
N GLU A 267 -14.01 23.89 17.06
CA GLU A 267 -14.75 23.47 18.26
C GLU A 267 -16.22 23.90 18.25
N VAL A 268 -16.57 24.90 17.41
CA VAL A 268 -17.93 25.43 17.28
C VAL A 268 -18.69 24.77 16.12
N THR A 269 -18.14 24.85 14.89
CA THR A 269 -18.81 24.38 13.67
C THR A 269 -18.59 22.91 13.40
N ARG A 270 -17.59 22.27 14.02
CA ARG A 270 -17.15 20.90 13.76
C ARG A 270 -16.46 20.72 12.40
N ASP A 271 -16.18 21.77 11.70
CA ASP A 271 -15.47 21.75 10.41
C ASP A 271 -14.03 21.27 10.58
N ARG A 272 -13.47 20.82 9.47
CA ARG A 272 -12.08 20.35 9.41
C ARG A 272 -11.27 21.25 8.51
N TYR A 273 -10.13 21.71 9.00
CA TYR A 273 -9.14 22.43 8.21
C TYR A 273 -7.88 21.60 8.02
N PHE A 274 -7.39 21.56 6.80
CA PHE A 274 -6.22 20.79 6.40
C PHE A 274 -5.12 21.76 5.94
N PRO A 275 -4.18 22.16 6.81
CA PRO A 275 -3.14 23.12 6.45
C PRO A 275 -2.38 22.75 5.17
N LEU A 276 -1.96 21.50 5.04
CA LEU A 276 -1.23 21.01 3.86
C LEU A 276 -2.06 20.96 2.56
N LYS A 277 -3.36 21.17 2.59
CA LYS A 277 -4.18 21.38 1.38
C LYS A 277 -4.23 22.82 0.90
N ASN A 278 -3.64 23.72 1.67
CA ASN A 278 -3.77 25.16 1.48
C ASN A 278 -2.41 25.87 1.43
N ILE A 279 -1.37 25.21 0.92
CA ILE A 279 -0.04 25.80 0.76
C ILE A 279 0.00 26.70 -0.50
N SER A 280 -0.60 26.21 -1.59
CA SER A 280 -0.66 26.92 -2.88
C SER A 280 -1.85 26.44 -3.70
N PRO A 281 -2.48 27.31 -4.51
CA PRO A 281 -3.54 26.89 -5.44
C PRO A 281 -3.07 25.87 -6.49
N GLU A 282 -1.78 25.85 -6.80
CA GLU A 282 -1.17 25.00 -7.84
C GLU A 282 -0.54 23.73 -7.29
N GLN A 283 -0.63 23.50 -5.97
CA GLN A 283 -0.07 22.29 -5.36
C GLN A 283 -0.84 21.02 -5.73
N GLU A 284 -0.17 19.90 -5.55
CA GLU A 284 -0.80 18.59 -5.68
C GLU A 284 -1.66 18.20 -4.45
N THR A 285 -2.40 17.11 -4.62
CA THR A 285 -3.40 16.62 -3.67
C THR A 285 -2.77 16.01 -2.42
N PHE A 286 -3.15 16.54 -1.25
CA PHE A 286 -2.87 15.94 0.05
C PHE A 286 -4.06 15.13 0.56
N CYS A 287 -3.86 13.86 0.82
CA CYS A 287 -4.87 12.96 1.39
C CYS A 287 -4.41 12.40 2.73
N VAL A 288 -5.21 12.57 3.78
CA VAL A 288 -4.97 11.93 5.08
C VAL A 288 -6.25 11.33 5.64
N TYR A 289 -6.20 10.04 5.98
CA TYR A 289 -7.37 9.29 6.43
C TYR A 289 -7.09 8.52 7.71
N ASN A 290 -8.00 8.65 8.68
CA ASN A 290 -8.07 7.67 9.76
C ASN A 290 -8.71 6.42 9.19
N SER A 291 -8.00 5.32 9.24
CA SER A 291 -8.45 4.03 8.71
C SER A 291 -9.42 3.30 9.65
N PRO A 292 -10.20 2.34 9.15
CA PRO A 292 -10.85 1.37 10.01
C PRO A 292 -9.83 0.47 10.71
N LEU A 293 -10.29 -0.23 11.74
CA LEU A 293 -9.48 -1.15 12.54
C LEU A 293 -9.28 -2.48 11.79
N SER A 294 -8.40 -2.48 10.81
CA SER A 294 -8.02 -3.66 10.03
C SER A 294 -6.72 -3.39 9.30
N GLU A 295 -5.61 -3.80 9.87
CA GLU A 295 -4.27 -3.64 9.28
C GLU A 295 -4.17 -4.38 7.94
N TYR A 296 -4.68 -5.61 7.89
CA TYR A 296 -4.70 -6.44 6.68
C TYR A 296 -5.37 -5.73 5.50
N ALA A 297 -6.60 -5.26 5.70
CA ALA A 297 -7.39 -4.66 4.63
C ALA A 297 -6.83 -3.29 4.21
N VAL A 298 -6.39 -2.47 5.17
CA VAL A 298 -5.90 -1.11 4.91
C VAL A 298 -4.54 -1.14 4.23
N LEU A 299 -3.59 -1.93 4.73
CA LEU A 299 -2.29 -2.08 4.09
C LEU A 299 -2.43 -2.69 2.69
N GLY A 300 -3.30 -3.70 2.53
CA GLY A 300 -3.58 -4.29 1.21
C GLY A 300 -4.13 -3.28 0.21
N PHE A 301 -5.03 -2.40 0.65
CA PHE A 301 -5.57 -1.32 -0.18
C PHE A 301 -4.49 -0.31 -0.58
N ASP A 302 -3.70 0.19 0.39
CA ASP A 302 -2.68 1.20 0.12
C ASP A 302 -1.50 0.62 -0.68
N TYR A 303 -1.19 -0.65 -0.51
CA TYR A 303 -0.25 -1.36 -1.38
C TYR A 303 -0.74 -1.36 -2.85
N GLY A 304 -1.99 -1.77 -3.10
CA GLY A 304 -2.59 -1.72 -4.44
C GLY A 304 -2.61 -0.31 -5.01
N TYR A 305 -2.95 0.68 -4.18
CA TYR A 305 -2.94 2.10 -4.56
C TYR A 305 -1.55 2.57 -5.01
N SER A 306 -0.50 2.20 -4.27
CA SER A 306 0.89 2.57 -4.59
C SER A 306 1.41 1.96 -5.90
N MET A 307 0.88 0.80 -6.30
CA MET A 307 1.25 0.16 -7.57
C MET A 307 0.60 0.85 -8.77
N ASP A 308 -0.65 1.26 -8.63
CA ASP A 308 -1.40 1.90 -9.72
C ASP A 308 -1.12 3.40 -9.82
N PHE A 309 -0.54 3.99 -8.76
CA PHE A 309 -0.13 5.39 -8.75
C PHE A 309 1.33 5.56 -8.22
N PRO A 310 2.34 5.10 -8.98
CA PRO A 310 3.74 5.06 -8.52
C PRO A 310 4.40 6.44 -8.37
N SER A 311 3.80 7.52 -8.87
CA SER A 311 4.26 8.91 -8.69
C SER A 311 3.75 9.54 -7.39
N MET A 312 2.87 8.89 -6.64
CA MET A 312 2.36 9.36 -5.35
C MET A 312 3.22 8.83 -4.20
N LEU A 313 3.48 9.66 -3.20
CA LEU A 313 3.98 9.19 -1.91
C LEU A 313 2.80 8.55 -1.15
N CYS A 314 2.72 7.23 -1.20
CA CYS A 314 1.68 6.45 -0.53
C CYS A 314 2.22 5.87 0.78
N ILE A 315 1.58 6.20 1.90
CA ILE A 315 2.04 5.85 3.25
C ILE A 315 0.93 5.15 4.02
N TRP A 316 1.25 3.99 4.59
CA TRP A 316 0.46 3.37 5.64
C TRP A 316 1.18 3.51 6.98
N GLU A 317 0.49 4.02 8.00
CA GLU A 317 1.00 4.11 9.36
C GLU A 317 0.26 3.14 10.27
N ALA A 318 0.99 2.21 10.87
CA ALA A 318 0.45 1.39 11.96
C ALA A 318 0.22 2.27 13.21
N GLN A 319 -0.83 2.00 13.99
CA GLN A 319 -1.03 2.70 15.26
C GLN A 319 0.13 2.46 16.23
N PHE A 320 0.57 1.21 16.30
CA PHE A 320 1.86 0.74 16.82
C PHE A 320 2.43 -0.25 15.83
N GLY A 321 3.75 -0.28 15.67
CA GLY A 321 4.42 -1.18 14.74
C GLY A 321 4.18 -2.66 15.03
N ASP A 322 3.90 -3.00 16.29
CA ASP A 322 3.49 -4.35 16.73
C ASP A 322 2.31 -4.88 15.92
N PHE A 323 1.36 -4.01 15.56
CA PHE A 323 0.14 -4.40 14.85
C PHE A 323 0.33 -4.70 13.36
N ALA A 324 1.55 -4.51 12.83
CA ALA A 324 1.90 -5.01 11.50
C ALA A 324 1.73 -6.55 11.40
N ASN A 325 1.73 -7.27 12.52
CA ASN A 325 1.42 -8.70 12.57
C ASN A 325 0.04 -9.03 11.97
N GLY A 326 -0.94 -8.16 12.16
CA GLY A 326 -2.28 -8.30 11.58
C GLY A 326 -2.33 -8.17 10.06
N ALA A 327 -1.24 -7.68 9.44
CA ALA A 327 -1.08 -7.55 7.98
C ALA A 327 0.06 -8.41 7.42
N GLN A 328 0.59 -9.36 8.18
CA GLN A 328 1.77 -10.14 7.80
C GLN A 328 1.60 -10.84 6.44
N ILE A 329 0.40 -11.32 6.13
CA ILE A 329 0.10 -11.96 4.84
C ILE A 329 0.33 -10.99 3.67
N ILE A 330 -0.06 -9.72 3.82
CA ILE A 330 0.17 -8.68 2.80
C ILE A 330 1.66 -8.39 2.68
N ILE A 331 2.38 -8.36 3.78
CA ILE A 331 3.82 -8.12 3.80
C ILE A 331 4.54 -9.25 3.06
N ASP A 332 4.28 -10.52 3.41
CA ASP A 332 5.00 -11.67 2.87
C ASP A 332 4.64 -11.95 1.41
N GLN A 333 3.34 -11.95 1.07
CA GLN A 333 2.86 -12.40 -0.23
C GLN A 333 2.89 -11.33 -1.31
N PHE A 334 2.88 -10.06 -0.93
CA PHE A 334 2.81 -8.95 -1.87
C PHE A 334 3.99 -7.99 -1.70
N ILE A 335 4.15 -7.30 -0.57
CA ILE A 335 5.15 -6.24 -0.41
C ILE A 335 6.56 -6.78 -0.62
N ALA A 336 6.92 -7.90 0.03
CA ALA A 336 8.25 -8.49 -0.05
C ALA A 336 8.53 -9.22 -1.38
N SER A 337 7.50 -9.69 -2.10
CA SER A 337 7.69 -10.67 -3.17
C SER A 337 7.07 -10.34 -4.52
N ALA A 338 6.22 -9.32 -4.63
CA ALA A 338 5.49 -9.02 -5.85
C ALA A 338 6.39 -8.61 -7.03
N GLU A 339 7.50 -7.93 -6.77
CA GLU A 339 8.45 -7.58 -7.82
C GLU A 339 9.09 -8.83 -8.44
N ALA A 340 9.53 -9.77 -7.62
CA ALA A 340 10.10 -11.02 -8.09
C ALA A 340 9.07 -11.91 -8.80
N LYS A 341 7.86 -12.06 -8.22
CA LYS A 341 6.79 -12.91 -8.77
C LYS A 341 6.16 -12.34 -10.04
N TRP A 342 5.88 -11.05 -10.06
CA TRP A 342 5.02 -10.43 -11.08
C TRP A 342 5.62 -9.21 -11.77
N ARG A 343 6.86 -8.85 -11.44
CA ARG A 343 7.50 -7.62 -11.90
C ARG A 343 6.65 -6.36 -11.63
N ARG A 344 6.05 -6.33 -10.44
CA ARG A 344 5.20 -5.24 -9.96
C ARG A 344 5.87 -4.56 -8.77
N PRO A 345 6.71 -3.54 -9.00
CA PRO A 345 7.32 -2.76 -7.93
C PRO A 345 6.26 -1.91 -7.20
N SER A 346 6.49 -1.66 -5.93
CA SER A 346 5.65 -0.79 -5.10
C SER A 346 6.49 0.29 -4.44
N SER A 347 5.95 1.50 -4.33
CA SER A 347 6.54 2.63 -3.59
C SER A 347 5.97 2.78 -2.19
N ILE A 348 5.23 1.79 -1.68
CA ILE A 348 4.58 1.88 -0.36
C ILE A 348 5.58 2.24 0.73
N VAL A 349 5.23 3.18 1.59
CA VAL A 349 5.95 3.49 2.82
C VAL A 349 5.16 2.94 3.99
N MET A 350 5.82 2.21 4.87
CA MET A 350 5.25 1.73 6.13
C MET A 350 5.90 2.47 7.29
N LEU A 351 5.10 3.20 8.07
CA LEU A 351 5.54 3.85 9.30
C LEU A 351 5.13 2.97 10.49
N LEU A 352 6.12 2.45 11.20
CA LEU A 352 5.94 1.47 12.26
C LEU A 352 6.49 2.02 13.58
N PRO A 353 5.64 2.62 14.45
CA PRO A 353 6.08 3.07 15.77
C PRO A 353 6.73 1.93 16.56
N HIS A 354 8.00 2.14 16.95
CA HIS A 354 8.86 1.13 17.56
C HIS A 354 9.67 1.73 18.72
N GLY A 355 9.83 0.98 19.79
CA GLY A 355 10.64 1.35 20.94
C GLY A 355 10.09 0.77 22.25
N TYR A 356 10.97 0.23 23.07
CA TYR A 356 10.68 -0.30 24.40
C TYR A 356 10.65 0.86 25.41
N GLU A 357 9.51 1.52 25.52
CA GLU A 357 9.34 2.75 26.31
C GLU A 357 8.27 2.63 27.41
N GLY A 358 8.04 1.43 27.93
CA GLY A 358 7.17 1.19 29.08
C GLY A 358 5.67 1.15 28.80
N GLN A 359 5.27 1.01 27.53
CA GLN A 359 3.83 1.03 27.13
C GLN A 359 3.16 -0.34 27.14
N GLY A 360 3.92 -1.43 27.31
CA GLY A 360 3.43 -2.80 27.36
C GLY A 360 3.93 -3.69 26.22
N PRO A 361 3.63 -5.01 26.26
CA PRO A 361 4.19 -6.00 25.32
C PRO A 361 3.78 -5.76 23.85
N GLU A 362 2.51 -5.42 23.62
CA GLU A 362 1.97 -5.20 22.27
C GLU A 362 2.18 -3.77 21.74
N HIS A 363 2.97 -2.97 22.45
CA HIS A 363 3.22 -1.56 22.14
C HIS A 363 4.71 -1.24 22.17
N SER A 364 5.57 -2.23 21.90
CA SER A 364 7.02 -2.09 22.07
C SER A 364 7.80 -2.37 20.80
N SER A 365 7.47 -3.41 20.04
CA SER A 365 8.29 -3.84 18.92
C SER A 365 7.51 -4.00 17.63
N ALA A 366 7.95 -3.31 16.58
CA ALA A 366 7.52 -3.55 15.21
C ALA A 366 8.13 -4.81 14.59
N ARG A 367 8.94 -5.56 15.35
CA ARG A 367 9.63 -6.75 14.86
C ARG A 367 10.55 -6.45 13.67
N LEU A 368 11.47 -5.51 13.86
CA LEU A 368 12.47 -5.13 12.86
C LEU A 368 13.16 -6.33 12.22
N GLU A 369 13.49 -7.34 13.02
CA GLU A 369 14.13 -8.59 12.61
C GLU A 369 13.34 -9.36 11.54
N ARG A 370 12.01 -9.29 11.53
CA ARG A 370 11.17 -9.93 10.50
C ARG A 370 11.34 -9.27 9.15
N PHE A 371 11.40 -7.94 9.12
CA PHE A 371 11.62 -7.21 7.87
C PHE A 371 13.04 -7.44 7.34
N LEU A 372 14.04 -7.48 8.21
CA LEU A 372 15.42 -7.80 7.82
C LEU A 372 15.54 -9.22 7.23
N GLN A 373 14.81 -10.21 7.79
CA GLN A 373 14.76 -11.57 7.24
C GLN A 373 14.09 -11.64 5.86
N LEU A 374 13.16 -10.73 5.56
CA LEU A 374 12.47 -10.64 4.27
C LEU A 374 13.29 -9.91 3.20
N CYS A 375 14.38 -9.24 3.58
CA CYS A 375 15.26 -8.55 2.64
C CYS A 375 16.02 -9.56 1.77
N ALA A 376 15.83 -9.46 0.46
CA ALA A 376 16.54 -10.26 -0.54
C ALA A 376 16.55 -9.51 -1.88
N GLU A 377 17.71 -9.50 -2.55
CA GLU A 377 17.85 -8.93 -3.89
C GLU A 377 17.30 -7.48 -4.03
N ASP A 378 17.57 -6.66 -3.03
CA ASP A 378 17.12 -5.25 -2.96
C ASP A 378 15.59 -5.06 -3.08
N ASN A 379 14.80 -6.01 -2.57
CA ASN A 379 13.35 -5.97 -2.66
C ASN A 379 12.68 -4.90 -1.79
N MET A 380 13.33 -4.45 -0.72
CA MET A 380 12.81 -3.41 0.19
C MET A 380 13.93 -2.65 0.90
N GLN A 381 13.59 -1.50 1.46
CA GLN A 381 14.48 -0.67 2.27
C GLN A 381 13.96 -0.67 3.71
N VAL A 382 14.81 -1.00 4.69
CA VAL A 382 14.46 -1.01 6.12
C VAL A 382 15.30 0.05 6.82
N CYS A 383 14.63 1.03 7.46
CA CYS A 383 15.28 2.18 8.07
C CYS A 383 14.86 2.32 9.53
N ASN A 384 15.84 2.60 10.40
CA ASN A 384 15.64 3.08 11.77
C ASN A 384 16.26 4.47 11.89
N ILE A 385 15.47 5.49 11.63
CA ILE A 385 15.90 6.87 11.43
C ILE A 385 16.31 7.50 12.76
N THR A 386 17.39 8.28 12.75
CA THR A 386 17.95 8.89 13.95
C THR A 386 17.53 10.35 14.13
N THR A 387 17.40 11.14 13.05
CA THR A 387 17.09 12.58 13.14
C THR A 387 15.85 12.98 12.33
N PRO A 388 15.14 14.06 12.71
CA PRO A 388 14.03 14.58 11.94
C PRO A 388 14.39 14.93 10.49
N ALA A 389 15.56 15.51 10.24
CA ALA A 389 16.01 15.83 8.89
C ALA A 389 16.23 14.57 8.04
N GLN A 390 16.81 13.50 8.61
CA GLN A 390 16.93 12.24 7.88
C GLN A 390 15.56 11.61 7.56
N TYR A 391 14.57 11.78 8.45
CA TYR A 391 13.20 11.37 8.17
C TYR A 391 12.58 12.18 7.00
N PHE A 392 12.75 13.49 7.00
CA PHE A 392 12.37 14.36 5.89
C PHE A 392 13.02 13.88 4.58
N HIS A 393 14.32 13.66 4.58
CA HIS A 393 15.06 13.30 3.38
C HIS A 393 14.69 11.91 2.85
N VAL A 394 14.47 10.90 3.71
CA VAL A 394 14.12 9.55 3.24
C VAL A 394 12.75 9.51 2.59
N LEU A 395 11.78 10.28 3.08
CA LEU A 395 10.45 10.39 2.46
C LEU A 395 10.52 11.02 1.07
N ARG A 396 11.31 12.08 0.92
CA ARG A 396 11.53 12.72 -0.38
C ARG A 396 12.33 11.82 -1.33
N ARG A 397 13.36 11.14 -0.81
CA ARG A 397 14.16 10.19 -1.57
C ARG A 397 13.31 9.07 -2.18
N GLN A 398 12.26 8.62 -1.49
CA GLN A 398 11.35 7.60 -1.97
C GLN A 398 10.71 7.96 -3.33
N ILE A 399 10.50 9.24 -3.57
CA ILE A 399 9.92 9.77 -4.82
C ILE A 399 11.01 10.18 -5.83
N HIS A 400 12.07 10.82 -5.39
CA HIS A 400 13.10 11.36 -6.28
C HIS A 400 14.02 10.30 -6.91
N ARG A 401 14.04 9.08 -6.38
CA ARG A 401 14.75 7.96 -7.01
C ARG A 401 14.05 7.51 -8.30
N GLY A 402 14.86 7.10 -9.29
CA GLY A 402 14.36 6.59 -10.58
C GLY A 402 13.66 5.23 -10.51
N TYR A 403 13.66 4.57 -9.38
CA TYR A 403 13.03 3.27 -9.11
C TYR A 403 12.16 3.32 -7.87
N ARG A 404 11.28 2.31 -7.73
CA ARG A 404 10.36 2.17 -6.61
C ARG A 404 10.65 0.88 -5.85
N LYS A 405 10.84 1.00 -4.52
CA LYS A 405 10.99 -0.12 -3.59
C LYS A 405 10.18 0.19 -2.33
N PRO A 406 9.53 -0.78 -1.70
CA PRO A 406 8.91 -0.58 -0.40
C PRO A 406 9.90 -0.01 0.63
N LEU A 407 9.44 0.95 1.41
CA LEU A 407 10.22 1.62 2.45
C LEU A 407 9.59 1.36 3.81
N ILE A 408 10.32 0.66 4.68
CA ILE A 408 9.88 0.30 6.02
C ILE A 408 10.63 1.18 7.02
N ILE A 409 9.92 2.02 7.76
CA ILE A 409 10.51 2.94 8.73
C ILE A 409 10.09 2.56 10.14
N MET A 410 11.07 2.23 10.98
CA MET A 410 10.87 2.14 12.43
C MET A 410 10.73 3.56 12.96
N SER A 411 9.48 4.00 13.18
CA SER A 411 9.19 5.35 13.64
C SER A 411 9.44 5.47 15.16
N PRO A 412 10.02 6.57 15.64
CA PRO A 412 10.22 6.76 17.06
C PRO A 412 8.92 7.12 17.79
N LYS A 413 8.96 7.08 19.12
CA LYS A 413 7.88 7.52 20.01
C LYS A 413 8.32 8.73 20.82
N SER A 414 9.21 8.56 21.80
CA SER A 414 9.67 9.69 22.63
C SER A 414 10.48 10.71 21.84
N LEU A 415 11.29 10.27 20.87
CA LEU A 415 12.07 11.19 20.02
C LEU A 415 11.22 12.14 19.19
N LEU A 416 9.94 11.84 18.95
CA LEU A 416 9.02 12.73 18.22
C LEU A 416 8.98 14.17 18.81
N ARG A 417 9.31 14.32 20.09
CA ARG A 417 9.28 15.60 20.83
C ARG A 417 10.56 15.89 21.60
N SER A 418 11.61 15.11 21.39
CA SER A 418 12.88 15.30 22.04
C SER A 418 13.58 16.52 21.44
N GLU A 419 14.02 17.44 22.30
CA GLU A 419 14.83 18.59 21.89
C GLU A 419 16.22 18.14 21.40
N ASP A 420 16.76 17.06 21.97
CA ASP A 420 18.05 16.47 21.55
C ASP A 420 17.99 15.96 20.10
N ALA A 421 16.80 15.53 19.65
CA ALA A 421 16.61 14.95 18.32
C ALA A 421 16.18 15.98 17.26
N ALA A 422 16.07 17.26 17.59
CA ALA A 422 15.62 18.30 16.67
C ALA A 422 16.70 18.64 15.62
N SER A 423 16.26 19.11 14.46
CA SER A 423 17.13 19.47 13.31
C SER A 423 17.09 20.96 13.02
N ARG A 424 18.14 21.49 12.35
CA ARG A 424 18.25 22.90 11.97
C ARG A 424 17.84 23.13 10.53
N VAL A 425 17.68 24.39 10.11
CA VAL A 425 17.32 24.76 8.73
C VAL A 425 18.28 24.16 7.72
N GLU A 426 19.57 24.22 8.00
CA GLU A 426 20.63 23.74 7.10
C GLU A 426 20.53 22.26 6.83
N ASP A 427 20.02 21.49 7.80
CA ASP A 427 19.82 20.04 7.66
C ASP A 427 18.75 19.69 6.61
N PHE A 428 17.84 20.62 6.29
CA PHE A 428 16.80 20.44 5.26
C PHE A 428 17.18 21.08 3.92
N THR A 429 18.02 22.13 3.95
CA THR A 429 18.32 22.94 2.77
C THR A 429 19.65 22.62 2.11
N ASN A 430 20.60 22.04 2.84
CA ASN A 430 21.96 21.80 2.37
C ASN A 430 22.38 20.32 2.49
N ALA A 431 21.57 19.50 3.12
CA ALA A 431 21.84 18.07 3.32
C ALA A 431 20.99 17.18 2.43
N ARG A 432 21.16 15.88 2.59
CA ARG A 432 20.41 14.82 1.90
C ARG A 432 20.26 13.61 2.84
N PHE A 433 19.59 12.56 2.39
CA PHE A 433 19.59 11.30 3.12
C PHE A 433 20.97 10.65 3.07
N GLU A 434 21.48 10.33 4.24
CA GLU A 434 22.72 9.57 4.42
C GLU A 434 22.39 8.22 5.07
N GLU A 435 22.93 7.14 4.51
CA GLU A 435 22.72 5.79 5.05
C GLU A 435 23.52 5.57 6.33
N ILE A 436 24.62 6.31 6.50
CA ILE A 436 25.48 6.35 7.68
C ILE A 436 25.75 7.81 8.03
N LEU A 437 25.53 8.17 9.29
CA LEU A 437 25.83 9.48 9.82
C LEU A 437 27.10 9.39 10.66
N ASP A 438 28.06 10.26 10.39
CA ASP A 438 29.24 10.41 11.23
C ASP A 438 28.90 11.12 12.56
N ASP A 439 29.71 10.88 13.58
CA ASP A 439 29.59 11.62 14.83
C ASP A 439 30.11 13.06 14.64
N PRO A 440 29.24 14.08 14.73
CA PRO A 440 29.59 15.48 14.47
C PRO A 440 30.57 16.06 15.51
N THR A 441 30.82 15.36 16.62
CA THR A 441 31.71 15.81 17.68
C THR A 441 33.16 15.42 17.45
N ILE A 442 33.44 14.52 16.49
CA ILE A 442 34.79 14.04 16.19
C ILE A 442 35.57 15.11 15.41
N LYS A 443 36.66 15.61 16.03
CA LYS A 443 37.55 16.60 15.41
C LYS A 443 38.73 15.95 14.68
N ASP A 444 39.21 14.82 15.17
CA ASP A 444 40.37 14.10 14.62
C ASP A 444 40.05 12.59 14.55
N PRO A 445 39.67 12.07 13.37
CA PRO A 445 39.32 10.65 13.19
C PRO A 445 40.46 9.70 13.53
N LYS A 446 41.72 10.15 13.47
CA LYS A 446 42.91 9.32 13.77
C LYS A 446 43.07 8.99 15.25
N LYS A 447 42.39 9.72 16.11
CA LYS A 447 42.38 9.49 17.56
C LYS A 447 41.26 8.61 18.07
N VAL A 448 40.38 8.16 17.15
CA VAL A 448 39.26 7.29 17.51
C VAL A 448 39.76 5.88 17.83
N ASN A 449 39.55 5.43 19.06
CA ASN A 449 39.94 4.10 19.53
C ASN A 449 38.82 3.06 19.38
N ARG A 450 37.56 3.50 19.32
CA ARG A 450 36.42 2.62 19.24
C ARG A 450 35.31 3.29 18.42
N VAL A 451 34.76 2.54 17.48
CA VAL A 451 33.58 2.92 16.71
C VAL A 451 32.41 2.07 17.19
N VAL A 452 31.27 2.71 17.47
CA VAL A 452 30.02 2.05 17.85
C VAL A 452 28.96 2.40 16.79
N PHE A 453 28.50 1.41 16.03
CA PHE A 453 27.37 1.56 15.14
C PHE A 453 26.07 1.44 15.92
N CYS A 454 25.19 2.40 15.76
CA CYS A 454 23.88 2.42 16.40
C CYS A 454 22.86 3.15 15.49
N SER A 455 21.58 3.07 15.83
CA SER A 455 20.51 3.77 15.09
C SER A 455 19.35 4.14 16.01
N GLY A 456 18.62 5.20 15.64
CA GLY A 456 17.44 5.65 16.37
C GLY A 456 17.77 6.15 17.78
N LYS A 457 16.89 5.85 18.74
CA LYS A 457 16.95 6.41 20.10
C LYS A 457 18.25 6.12 20.86
N VAL A 458 18.80 4.93 20.70
CA VAL A 458 20.01 4.54 21.46
C VAL A 458 21.21 5.44 21.17
N TYR A 459 21.25 6.10 20.01
CA TYR A 459 22.26 7.11 19.70
C TYR A 459 22.28 8.22 20.77
N TYR A 460 21.11 8.78 21.10
CA TYR A 460 20.99 9.86 22.08
C TYR A 460 21.33 9.41 23.50
N ASP A 461 20.97 8.17 23.84
CA ASP A 461 21.32 7.60 25.15
C ASP A 461 22.85 7.39 25.28
N LEU A 462 23.51 6.96 24.20
CA LEU A 462 24.96 6.81 24.16
C LEU A 462 25.68 8.17 24.21
N VAL A 463 25.20 9.18 23.48
CA VAL A 463 25.78 10.55 23.52
C VAL A 463 25.67 11.12 24.92
N ARG A 464 24.50 11.03 25.56
CA ARG A 464 24.30 11.51 26.93
C ARG A 464 25.18 10.77 27.94
N GLY A 465 25.22 9.43 27.85
CA GLY A 465 26.09 8.63 28.73
C GLY A 465 27.59 8.97 28.59
N ARG A 466 28.03 9.28 27.36
CA ARG A 466 29.39 9.73 27.08
C ARG A 466 29.67 11.09 27.73
N GLU A 467 28.79 12.03 27.67
CA GLU A 467 28.89 13.35 28.30
C GLU A 467 28.90 13.24 29.81
N GLU A 468 27.98 12.47 30.42
CA GLU A 468 27.91 12.22 31.85
C GLU A 468 29.21 11.56 32.39
N ALA A 469 29.76 10.62 31.63
CA ALA A 469 31.05 9.98 31.95
C ALA A 469 32.25 10.88 31.69
N LYS A 470 32.06 12.11 31.18
CA LYS A 470 33.13 13.04 30.79
C LYS A 470 34.18 12.41 29.86
N GLN A 471 33.71 11.44 29.06
CA GLN A 471 34.56 10.83 28.04
C GLN A 471 34.50 11.72 26.79
N THR A 472 35.63 12.32 26.48
CA THR A 472 35.78 13.03 25.21
C THR A 472 35.71 12.02 24.07
N ALA A 473 35.11 12.41 22.95
CA ALA A 473 35.16 11.65 21.71
C ALA A 473 36.60 11.70 21.17
N THR A 474 37.45 10.80 21.64
CA THR A 474 38.83 10.61 21.20
C THR A 474 39.08 9.16 20.84
#